data_9bb47b73ce7e90d26b70c3df28b0097a
#
_entry.id   9bb47b73ce7e90d26b70c3df28b0097a
#
_cell.length_a   1.000
_cell.length_b   1.000
_cell.length_c   1.000
_cell.angle_alpha   90.00
_cell.angle_beta   90.00
_cell.angle_gamma   90.00
#
_symmetry.space_group_name_H-M   'P 1'
#
loop_
_entity.id
_entity.type
_entity.pdbx_description
1 polymer ?
#
loop_
_entity_poly.entity_id
_entity_poly.type
_entity_poly.pdbx_seq_one_letter_code
_entity_poly.pdbx_strand_id
1 'polypeptide(L)'
;MLNIENLKCGFGKHEILHGISLTIPKGQITAIVGQSGCGKTTFLKTLNRMVEEEGGYLSGTITLEGTDIKSLPKEKLRRRVGMVFQQPIAFPHSIEKNLSYVLKYHGVRNKKEIAEKITESLQKAKLYDEVKDQLKKSALKL
;
A
#
# COMPACT_ATOMS: atom_id res chain seq x y z
N MET A 1 11.48 8.88 6.71
CA MET A 1 11.19 8.72 8.14
C MET A 1 9.71 8.94 8.35
N LEU A 2 9.05 8.03 9.04
CA LEU A 2 7.67 8.21 9.55
C LEU A 2 7.76 8.44 11.06
N ASN A 3 7.10 9.47 11.55
CA ASN A 3 6.96 9.73 12.99
C ASN A 3 5.48 9.64 13.36
N ILE A 4 5.17 8.91 14.40
CA ILE A 4 3.82 8.63 14.88
C ILE A 4 3.73 9.06 16.34
N GLU A 5 2.73 9.87 16.68
CA GLU A 5 2.54 10.43 18.01
C GLU A 5 1.10 10.23 18.47
N ASN A 6 0.95 9.54 19.58
CA ASN A 6 -0.33 9.27 20.24
C ASN A 6 -1.43 8.79 19.28
N LEU A 7 -1.07 7.87 18.39
CA LEU A 7 -1.97 7.34 17.37
C LEU A 7 -3.06 6.48 18.01
N LYS A 8 -4.30 6.89 17.86
CA LYS A 8 -5.49 6.10 18.18
C LYS A 8 -6.30 5.86 16.92
N CYS A 9 -6.89 4.68 16.82
CA CYS A 9 -7.71 4.28 15.69
C CYS A 9 -8.77 3.28 16.12
N GLY A 10 -9.94 3.35 15.52
CA GLY A 10 -11.02 2.41 15.79
C GLY A 10 -12.17 2.54 14.80
N PHE A 11 -13.23 1.75 15.03
CA PHE A 11 -14.45 1.73 14.22
C PHE A 11 -15.67 1.90 15.14
N GLY A 12 -16.50 2.89 14.86
CA GLY A 12 -17.62 3.23 15.72
C GLY A 12 -17.15 3.51 17.15
N LYS A 13 -17.61 2.73 18.12
CA LYS A 13 -17.22 2.84 19.53
C LYS A 13 -16.04 1.95 19.95
N HIS A 14 -15.53 1.14 19.02
CA HIS A 14 -14.47 0.17 19.32
C HIS A 14 -13.10 0.73 18.93
N GLU A 15 -12.31 1.15 19.93
CA GLU A 15 -10.92 1.57 19.74
C GLU A 15 -10.02 0.34 19.63
N ILE A 16 -9.14 0.31 18.64
CA ILE A 16 -8.22 -0.79 18.34
C ILE A 16 -6.77 -0.39 18.67
N LEU A 17 -6.40 0.85 18.37
CA LEU A 17 -5.09 1.40 18.68
C LEU A 17 -5.22 2.46 19.76
N HIS A 18 -4.49 2.30 20.85
CA HIS A 18 -4.68 3.02 22.11
C HIS A 18 -3.52 3.99 22.43
N GLY A 19 -3.15 4.86 21.48
CA GLY A 19 -2.10 5.86 21.73
C GLY A 19 -0.69 5.37 21.43
N ILE A 20 -0.48 4.83 20.23
CA ILE A 20 0.84 4.36 19.78
C ILE A 20 1.73 5.55 19.41
N SER A 21 2.95 5.56 19.95
CA SER A 21 3.98 6.53 19.57
C SER A 21 5.26 5.77 19.20
N LEU A 22 5.76 6.00 17.98
CA LEU A 22 7.00 5.39 17.48
C LEU A 22 7.52 6.13 16.26
N THR A 23 8.81 5.93 15.98
CA THR A 23 9.46 6.42 14.77
C THR A 23 9.93 5.26 13.91
N ILE A 24 9.58 5.29 12.61
CA ILE A 24 10.07 4.35 11.60
C ILE A 24 11.16 5.03 10.79
N PRO A 25 12.42 4.57 10.91
CA PRO A 25 13.55 5.18 10.20
C PRO A 25 13.43 5.02 8.68
N LYS A 26 14.02 5.95 7.94
CA LYS A 26 14.13 5.85 6.48
C LYS A 26 15.21 4.83 6.08
N GLY A 27 14.94 4.06 5.04
CA GLY A 27 15.91 3.13 4.46
C GLY A 27 16.15 1.86 5.28
N GLN A 28 15.28 1.58 6.26
CA GLN A 28 15.35 0.37 7.09
C GLN A 28 14.07 -0.45 6.97
N ILE A 29 14.21 -1.75 7.21
CA ILE A 29 13.08 -2.66 7.36
C ILE A 29 12.69 -2.68 8.83
N THR A 30 11.43 -2.34 9.13
CA THR A 30 10.86 -2.41 10.47
C THR A 30 9.83 -3.52 10.54
N ALA A 31 10.02 -4.49 11.41
CA ALA A 31 9.06 -5.57 11.62
C ALA A 31 8.09 -5.22 12.75
N ILE A 32 6.79 -5.46 12.52
CA ILE A 32 5.74 -5.32 13.52
C ILE A 32 5.27 -6.72 13.90
N VAL A 33 5.53 -7.12 15.15
CA VAL A 33 5.19 -8.43 15.67
C VAL A 33 4.16 -8.33 16.80
N GLY A 34 3.37 -9.36 16.98
CA GLY A 34 2.34 -9.42 18.02
C GLY A 34 1.32 -10.52 17.73
N GLN A 35 0.45 -10.79 18.70
CA GLN A 35 -0.60 -11.80 18.59
C GLN A 35 -1.58 -11.51 17.43
N SER A 36 -2.28 -12.55 16.97
CA SER A 36 -3.35 -12.36 15.98
C SER A 36 -4.44 -11.45 16.56
N GLY A 37 -4.99 -10.54 15.74
CA GLY A 37 -6.04 -9.61 16.16
C GLY A 37 -5.58 -8.38 16.96
N CYS A 38 -4.30 -8.22 17.32
CA CYS A 38 -3.83 -7.09 18.11
C CYS A 38 -3.72 -5.74 17.36
N GLY A 39 -4.27 -5.62 16.14
CA GLY A 39 -4.32 -4.35 15.43
C GLY A 39 -3.17 -4.07 14.45
N LYS A 40 -2.24 -5.02 14.16
CA LYS A 40 -1.12 -4.81 13.23
C LYS A 40 -1.55 -4.33 11.85
N THR A 41 -2.53 -5.00 11.26
CA THR A 41 -3.08 -4.62 9.94
C THR A 41 -3.77 -3.27 10.01
N THR A 42 -4.51 -2.99 11.09
CA THR A 42 -5.13 -1.69 11.33
C THR A 42 -4.08 -0.60 11.41
N PHE A 43 -2.99 -0.82 12.15
CA PHE A 43 -1.88 0.11 12.21
C PHE A 43 -1.28 0.38 10.82
N LEU A 44 -1.00 -0.64 10.02
CA LEU A 44 -0.49 -0.45 8.64
C LEU A 44 -1.45 0.36 7.77
N LYS A 45 -2.76 0.11 7.88
CA LYS A 45 -3.80 0.87 7.17
C LYS A 45 -3.90 2.33 7.59
N THR A 46 -3.47 2.69 8.82
CA THR A 46 -3.43 4.09 9.23
C THR A 46 -2.37 4.88 8.47
N LEU A 47 -1.23 4.26 8.13
CA LEU A 47 -0.09 4.94 7.51
C LEU A 47 -0.40 5.50 6.11
N ASN A 48 -1.35 4.90 5.39
CA ASN A 48 -1.82 5.36 4.07
C ASN A 48 -3.29 5.81 4.06
N ARG A 49 -3.87 6.01 5.26
CA ARG A 49 -5.24 6.47 5.50
C ARG A 49 -6.32 5.58 4.86
N MET A 50 -6.05 4.28 4.71
CA MET A 50 -7.07 3.33 4.25
C MET A 50 -8.15 3.08 5.30
N VAL A 51 -7.80 3.19 6.57
CA VAL A 51 -8.74 3.01 7.68
C VAL A 51 -9.96 3.94 7.59
N GLU A 52 -9.76 5.16 7.08
CA GLU A 52 -10.86 6.13 6.89
C GLU A 52 -11.87 5.68 5.82
N GLU A 53 -11.43 4.93 4.80
CA GLU A 53 -12.31 4.42 3.74
C GLU A 53 -13.12 3.21 4.20
N GLU A 54 -12.64 2.53 5.21
CA GLU A 54 -13.35 1.43 5.86
C GLU A 54 -14.31 1.94 6.96
N GLY A 55 -14.51 3.27 7.08
CA GLY A 55 -15.37 3.88 8.09
C GLY A 55 -14.73 3.99 9.49
N GLY A 56 -13.42 3.81 9.58
CA GLY A 56 -12.67 3.99 10.82
C GLY A 56 -12.28 5.45 11.06
N TYR A 57 -12.02 5.78 12.32
CA TYR A 57 -11.46 7.06 12.71
C TYR A 57 -9.96 6.94 13.01
N LEU A 58 -9.27 8.07 12.88
CA LEU A 58 -7.85 8.23 13.16
C LEU A 58 -7.63 9.51 13.96
N SER A 59 -7.03 9.41 15.14
CA SER A 59 -6.59 10.55 15.95
C SER A 59 -5.10 10.43 16.28
N GLY A 60 -4.50 11.51 16.79
CA GLY A 60 -3.05 11.63 16.87
C GLY A 60 -2.42 12.12 15.57
N THR A 61 -1.11 12.13 15.51
CA THR A 61 -0.34 12.69 14.40
C THR A 61 0.53 11.64 13.75
N ILE A 62 0.52 11.57 12.43
CA ILE A 62 1.47 10.79 11.63
C ILE A 62 2.13 11.75 10.65
N THR A 63 3.45 11.87 10.71
CA THR A 63 4.21 12.67 9.74
C THR A 63 5.09 11.80 8.86
N LEU A 64 5.07 12.06 7.56
CA LEU A 64 5.94 11.45 6.57
C LEU A 64 6.96 12.51 6.12
N GLU A 65 8.23 12.33 6.48
CA GLU A 65 9.32 13.27 6.21
C GLU A 65 8.96 14.71 6.66
N GLY A 66 8.39 14.83 7.87
CA GLY A 66 8.00 16.12 8.47
C GLY A 66 6.65 16.67 8.01
N THR A 67 5.98 16.04 7.05
CA THR A 67 4.66 16.48 6.56
C THR A 67 3.56 15.62 7.18
N ASP A 68 2.56 16.23 7.82
CA ASP A 68 1.38 15.51 8.32
C ASP A 68 0.65 14.83 7.15
N ILE A 69 0.42 13.52 7.29
CA ILE A 69 -0.27 12.74 6.25
C ILE A 69 -1.71 13.19 6.02
N LYS A 70 -2.36 13.81 7.02
CA LYS A 70 -3.72 14.35 6.88
C LYS A 70 -3.78 15.58 5.98
N SER A 71 -2.68 16.34 5.87
CA SER A 71 -2.57 17.50 4.98
C SER A 71 -2.37 17.12 3.51
N LEU A 72 -2.01 15.86 3.23
CA LEU A 72 -1.76 15.38 1.87
C LEU A 72 -3.05 14.82 1.25
N PRO A 73 -3.33 15.09 -0.04
CA PRO A 73 -4.32 14.33 -0.79
C PRO A 73 -4.02 12.83 -0.73
N LYS A 74 -5.06 11.99 -0.55
CA LYS A 74 -4.90 10.53 -0.38
C LYS A 74 -4.12 9.88 -1.53
N GLU A 75 -4.36 10.32 -2.78
CA GLU A 75 -3.62 9.79 -3.92
C GLU A 75 -2.13 10.11 -3.85
N LYS A 76 -1.74 11.32 -3.42
CA LYS A 76 -0.34 11.69 -3.25
C LYS A 76 0.32 10.91 -2.13
N LEU A 77 -0.39 10.71 -1.02
CA LEU A 77 0.10 9.90 0.09
C LEU A 77 0.34 8.45 -0.36
N ARG A 78 -0.63 7.82 -1.03
CA ARG A 78 -0.57 6.41 -1.45
C ARG A 78 0.45 6.12 -2.55
N ARG A 79 0.89 7.13 -3.30
CA ARG A 79 2.06 7.01 -4.17
C ARG A 79 3.37 6.86 -3.40
N ARG A 80 3.42 7.37 -2.17
CA ARG A 80 4.61 7.33 -1.30
C ARG A 80 4.57 6.19 -0.29
N VAL A 81 3.38 5.79 0.14
CA VAL A 81 3.12 4.75 1.14
C VAL A 81 2.23 3.69 0.53
N GLY A 82 2.83 2.77 -0.22
CA GLY A 82 2.14 1.60 -0.78
C GLY A 82 1.83 0.57 0.29
N MET A 83 0.85 -0.30 0.01
CA MET A 83 0.50 -1.43 0.86
C MET A 83 0.35 -2.70 0.03
N VAL A 84 0.96 -3.78 0.49
CA VAL A 84 0.74 -5.12 -0.04
C VAL A 84 -0.21 -5.86 0.90
N PHE A 85 -1.33 -6.34 0.36
CA PHE A 85 -2.34 -7.06 1.14
C PHE A 85 -1.98 -8.52 1.31
N GLN A 86 -2.42 -9.13 2.41
CA GLN A 86 -2.22 -10.56 2.68
C GLN A 86 -2.96 -11.43 1.65
N GLN A 87 -4.15 -11.00 1.22
CA GLN A 87 -4.88 -11.65 0.14
C GLN A 87 -4.58 -10.93 -1.16
N PRO A 88 -4.14 -11.64 -2.22
CA PRO A 88 -3.90 -11.04 -3.51
C PRO A 88 -5.21 -10.55 -4.11
N ILE A 89 -5.20 -9.34 -4.65
CA ILE A 89 -6.35 -8.77 -5.37
C ILE A 89 -5.93 -8.59 -6.83
N ALA A 90 -6.53 -9.38 -7.71
CA ALA A 90 -6.37 -9.22 -9.15
C ALA A 90 -7.72 -8.88 -9.79
N PHE A 91 -7.73 -7.92 -10.71
CA PHE A 91 -8.88 -7.68 -11.55
C PHE A 91 -9.07 -8.84 -12.53
N PRO A 92 -10.32 -9.13 -12.99
CA PRO A 92 -10.61 -10.22 -13.94
C PRO A 92 -10.12 -9.90 -15.37
N HIS A 93 -8.85 -9.59 -15.46
CA HIS A 93 -8.12 -9.25 -16.67
C HIS A 93 -6.82 -10.06 -16.78
N SER A 94 -6.11 -9.93 -17.90
CA SER A 94 -4.78 -10.52 -18.05
C SER A 94 -3.77 -9.90 -17.06
N ILE A 95 -2.66 -10.59 -16.82
CA ILE A 95 -1.55 -10.10 -15.99
C ILE A 95 -1.09 -8.74 -16.52
N GLU A 96 -0.82 -8.62 -17.82
CA GLU A 96 -0.41 -7.38 -18.47
C GLU A 96 -1.43 -6.24 -18.26
N LYS A 97 -2.75 -6.53 -18.38
CA LYS A 97 -3.79 -5.52 -18.19
C LYS A 97 -3.87 -5.05 -16.73
N ASN A 98 -3.71 -5.95 -15.74
CA ASN A 98 -3.66 -5.57 -14.34
C ASN A 98 -2.52 -4.59 -14.06
N LEU A 99 -1.33 -4.85 -14.57
CA LEU A 99 -0.15 -3.99 -14.39
C LEU A 99 -0.28 -2.68 -15.19
N SER A 100 -0.71 -2.76 -16.46
CA SER A 100 -0.85 -1.57 -17.30
C SER A 100 -1.95 -0.63 -16.82
N TYR A 101 -2.99 -1.14 -16.14
CA TYR A 101 -4.07 -0.33 -15.60
C TYR A 101 -3.52 0.72 -14.61
N VAL A 102 -2.68 0.30 -13.69
CA VAL A 102 -2.06 1.19 -12.69
C VAL A 102 -1.18 2.25 -13.34
N LEU A 103 -0.36 1.85 -14.33
CA LEU A 103 0.51 2.79 -15.06
C LEU A 103 -0.31 3.84 -15.82
N LYS A 104 -1.39 3.42 -16.47
CA LYS A 104 -2.31 4.34 -17.17
C LYS A 104 -3.03 5.29 -16.23
N TYR A 105 -3.48 4.80 -15.08
CA TYR A 105 -4.08 5.62 -14.04
C TYR A 105 -3.12 6.73 -13.57
N HIS A 106 -1.83 6.42 -13.50
CA HIS A 106 -0.78 7.39 -13.16
C HIS A 106 -0.28 8.22 -14.34
N GLY A 107 -0.97 8.18 -15.50
CA GLY A 107 -0.72 9.06 -16.63
C GLY A 107 0.27 8.54 -17.67
N VAL A 108 0.81 7.31 -17.53
CA VAL A 108 1.67 6.71 -18.55
C VAL A 108 0.80 6.25 -19.73
N ARG A 109 0.98 6.86 -20.91
CA ARG A 109 0.14 6.57 -22.09
C ARG A 109 0.89 5.87 -23.22
N ASN A 110 2.21 5.98 -23.27
CA ASN A 110 3.04 5.37 -24.30
C ASN A 110 3.09 3.84 -24.09
N LYS A 111 2.69 3.09 -25.14
CA LYS A 111 2.64 1.62 -25.09
C LYS A 111 4.02 0.98 -24.84
N LYS A 112 5.07 1.53 -25.43
CA LYS A 112 6.44 1.03 -25.27
C LYS A 112 6.92 1.25 -23.83
N GLU A 113 6.72 2.44 -23.31
CA GLU A 113 7.05 2.78 -21.91
C GLU A 113 6.28 1.90 -20.91
N ILE A 114 4.99 1.62 -21.17
CA ILE A 114 4.19 0.71 -20.34
C ILE A 114 4.81 -0.68 -20.33
N ALA A 115 5.17 -1.24 -21.50
CA ALA A 115 5.76 -2.57 -21.59
C ALA A 115 7.12 -2.64 -20.87
N GLU A 116 7.97 -1.63 -21.02
CA GLU A 116 9.25 -1.52 -20.32
C GLU A 116 9.07 -1.49 -18.81
N LYS A 117 8.15 -0.64 -18.29
CA LYS A 117 7.86 -0.53 -16.86
C LYS A 117 7.26 -1.81 -16.27
N ILE A 118 6.42 -2.53 -17.02
CA ILE A 118 5.89 -3.84 -16.61
C ILE A 118 7.04 -4.84 -16.47
N THR A 119 7.91 -4.94 -17.47
CA THR A 119 9.07 -5.83 -17.45
C THR A 119 9.98 -5.51 -16.26
N GLU A 120 10.32 -4.23 -16.08
CA GLU A 120 11.17 -3.79 -14.97
C GLU A 120 10.55 -4.13 -13.59
N SER A 121 9.24 -3.90 -13.45
CA SER A 121 8.53 -4.19 -12.19
C SER A 121 8.51 -5.68 -11.87
N LEU A 122 8.27 -6.52 -12.87
CA LEU A 122 8.29 -7.99 -12.72
C LEU A 122 9.70 -8.51 -12.41
N GLN A 123 10.74 -7.93 -13.03
CA GLN A 123 12.13 -8.27 -12.74
C GLN A 123 12.52 -7.90 -11.30
N LYS A 124 12.14 -6.71 -10.84
CA LYS A 124 12.36 -6.27 -9.44
C LYS A 124 11.64 -7.18 -8.44
N ALA A 125 10.44 -7.65 -8.79
CA ALA A 125 9.68 -8.60 -7.97
C ALA A 125 10.21 -10.06 -8.08
N LYS A 126 11.19 -10.34 -8.95
CA LYS A 126 11.70 -11.70 -9.26
C LYS A 126 10.64 -12.64 -9.85
N LEU A 127 9.62 -12.08 -10.50
CA LEU A 127 8.50 -12.84 -11.09
C LEU A 127 8.55 -12.89 -12.62
N TYR A 128 9.46 -12.15 -13.27
CA TYR A 128 9.48 -12.03 -14.72
C TYR A 128 9.59 -13.39 -15.43
N ASP A 129 10.51 -14.24 -15.01
CA ASP A 129 10.74 -15.53 -15.65
C ASP A 129 9.57 -16.50 -15.51
N GLU A 130 8.79 -16.37 -14.43
CA GLU A 130 7.60 -17.18 -14.18
C GLU A 130 6.42 -16.80 -15.08
N VAL A 131 6.29 -15.49 -15.41
CA VAL A 131 5.07 -14.98 -16.05
C VAL A 131 5.28 -14.42 -17.46
N LYS A 132 6.52 -14.25 -17.95
CA LYS A 132 6.82 -13.64 -19.27
C LYS A 132 6.04 -14.23 -20.44
N ASP A 133 5.85 -15.55 -20.44
CA ASP A 133 5.12 -16.27 -21.50
C ASP A 133 3.60 -16.33 -21.24
N GLN A 134 3.15 -15.79 -20.11
CA GLN A 134 1.76 -15.87 -19.65
C GLN A 134 1.10 -14.49 -19.45
N LEU A 135 1.76 -13.40 -19.82
CA LEU A 135 1.27 -12.03 -19.59
C LEU A 135 -0.15 -11.76 -20.11
N LYS A 136 -0.55 -12.47 -21.17
CA LYS A 136 -1.91 -12.38 -21.76
C LYS A 136 -2.94 -13.28 -21.10
N LYS A 137 -2.53 -14.22 -20.22
CA LYS A 137 -3.46 -15.08 -19.47
C LYS A 137 -4.14 -14.32 -18.35
N SER A 138 -5.27 -14.86 -17.89
CA SER A 138 -6.03 -14.28 -16.76
C SER A 138 -5.20 -14.29 -15.48
N ALA A 139 -5.12 -13.16 -14.79
CA ALA A 139 -4.45 -13.04 -13.50
C ALA A 139 -5.17 -13.79 -12.36
N LEU A 140 -6.44 -14.18 -12.56
CA LEU A 140 -7.19 -14.99 -11.58
C LEU A 140 -6.80 -16.48 -11.58
N LYS A 141 -5.92 -16.89 -12.49
CA LYS A 141 -5.49 -18.30 -12.62
C LYS A 141 -4.01 -18.50 -12.24
N LEU A 142 -3.44 -17.51 -11.57
CA LEU A 142 -2.08 -17.59 -10.99
C LEU A 142 -2.12 -18.27 -9.63
#